data_b5d16c6cb444650b24ca309f0925accd
#
_entry.id   b5d16c6cb444650b24ca309f0925accd
#
_cell.length_a   1.000
_cell.length_b   1.000
_cell.length_c   1.000
_cell.angle_alpha   90.00
_cell.angle_beta   90.00
_cell.angle_gamma   90.00
#
_symmetry.space_group_name_H-M   'P 1'
#
loop_
_entity.id
_entity.type
_entity.pdbx_description
1 polymer ?
#
loop_
_entity_poly.entity_id
_entity_poly.type
_entity_poly.pdbx_seq_one_letter_code
_entity_poly.pdbx_strand_id
1 'polypeptide(L)'
;MREENIARSASLFQEVEEGVFILHKENESNDYKIVSQEIKQHFIQFHFCDRAEVAFVFHGGNYSLPLKEMESLLLYNPKEILPLQVRLAPGAALFSLFITIGKFHSLFLEESGLIDFLSPGRQHEKYYTTGTISPHLSVILHQIRTVHLPKSLHLLYLKAKVYELLSLYFNKSQDNEGEACSFF
;
A
#
# COMPACT_ATOMS: atom_id res chain seq x y z
N MET A 1 -19.50 36.38 15.99
CA MET A 1 -18.22 35.67 15.97
C MET A 1 -18.56 34.19 15.84
N ARG A 2 -18.37 33.63 14.65
CA ARG A 2 -18.52 32.20 14.41
C ARG A 2 -17.09 31.61 14.46
N GLU A 3 -16.84 30.84 15.50
CA GLU A 3 -15.62 30.05 15.58
C GLU A 3 -15.69 28.96 14.52
N GLU A 4 -14.84 29.07 13.51
CA GLU A 4 -14.61 28.04 12.52
C GLU A 4 -13.93 26.88 13.23
N ASN A 5 -14.70 25.84 13.43
CA ASN A 5 -14.25 24.54 13.93
C ASN A 5 -13.40 23.89 12.80
N ILE A 6 -12.11 24.24 12.76
CA ILE A 6 -11.15 23.54 11.90
C ILE A 6 -10.95 22.16 12.52
N ALA A 7 -11.81 21.23 12.13
CA ALA A 7 -11.60 19.81 12.39
C ALA A 7 -10.24 19.44 11.81
N ARG A 8 -9.22 19.26 12.67
CA ARG A 8 -7.96 18.63 12.31
C ARG A 8 -8.31 17.27 11.71
N SER A 9 -8.20 17.14 10.40
CA SER A 9 -8.36 15.88 9.70
C SER A 9 -7.34 14.90 10.32
N ALA A 10 -7.85 13.98 11.13
CA ALA A 10 -7.01 12.92 11.69
C ALA A 10 -6.35 12.17 10.53
N SER A 11 -5.05 11.98 10.58
CA SER A 11 -4.34 11.22 9.56
C SER A 11 -4.98 9.84 9.43
N LEU A 12 -5.27 9.43 8.21
CA LEU A 12 -5.76 8.08 7.92
C LEU A 12 -4.68 7.02 8.11
N PHE A 13 -3.42 7.46 8.16
CA PHE A 13 -2.26 6.60 8.33
C PHE A 13 -1.98 6.29 9.79
N GLN A 14 -1.68 5.02 10.06
CA GLN A 14 -1.09 4.56 11.30
C GLN A 14 0.40 4.34 11.08
N GLU A 15 1.24 5.06 11.81
CA GLU A 15 2.67 4.80 11.84
C GLU A 15 2.94 3.53 12.66
N VAL A 16 3.62 2.56 12.05
CA VAL A 16 4.01 1.28 12.67
C VAL A 16 5.40 1.40 13.25
N GLU A 17 6.28 2.06 12.54
CA GLU A 17 7.62 2.49 12.96
C GLU A 17 8.08 3.63 12.05
N GLU A 18 9.21 4.24 12.37
CA GLU A 18 9.78 5.32 11.57
C GLU A 18 9.92 4.92 10.10
N GLY A 19 9.24 5.66 9.24
CA GLY A 19 9.24 5.45 7.78
C GLY A 19 8.32 4.32 7.29
N VAL A 20 7.51 3.72 8.17
CA VAL A 20 6.55 2.67 7.80
C VAL A 20 5.15 3.02 8.28
N PHE A 21 4.21 3.13 7.34
CA PHE A 21 2.83 3.53 7.62
C PHE A 21 1.87 2.54 6.98
N ILE A 22 0.74 2.30 7.64
CA ILE A 22 -0.34 1.47 7.12
C ILE A 22 -1.64 2.25 7.06
N LEU A 23 -2.48 1.85 6.14
CA LEU A 23 -3.87 2.28 6.00
C LEU A 23 -4.73 1.05 5.80
N HIS A 24 -5.78 0.91 6.59
CA HIS A 24 -6.82 -0.08 6.37
C HIS A 24 -8.17 0.62 6.21
N LYS A 25 -8.88 0.33 5.14
CA LYS A 25 -10.21 0.90 4.84
C LYS A 25 -11.16 -0.15 4.32
N GLU A 26 -12.36 -0.14 4.88
CA GLU A 26 -13.48 -0.94 4.42
C GLU A 26 -14.64 -0.04 4.02
N ASN A 27 -15.38 -0.47 3.03
CA ASN A 27 -16.62 0.17 2.63
C ASN A 27 -17.80 -0.76 2.93
N GLU A 28 -18.41 -0.56 4.09
CA GLU A 28 -19.59 -1.33 4.52
C GLU A 28 -20.90 -0.77 3.98
N SER A 29 -20.86 0.35 3.24
CA SER A 29 -22.05 0.97 2.64
C SER A 29 -22.43 0.31 1.32
N ASN A 30 -23.65 0.57 0.86
CA ASN A 30 -24.13 0.10 -0.44
C ASN A 30 -23.71 1.02 -1.61
N ASP A 31 -23.03 2.13 -1.30
CA ASP A 31 -22.59 3.12 -2.29
C ASP A 31 -21.07 3.15 -2.38
N TYR A 32 -20.55 3.68 -3.49
CA TYR A 32 -19.13 3.93 -3.64
C TYR A 32 -18.64 4.96 -2.63
N LYS A 33 -17.47 4.69 -2.03
CA LYS A 33 -16.84 5.60 -1.08
C LYS A 33 -15.50 6.06 -1.62
N ILE A 34 -15.22 7.36 -1.51
CA ILE A 34 -13.91 7.92 -1.87
C ILE A 34 -13.11 8.15 -0.59
N VAL A 35 -11.90 7.63 -0.58
CA VAL A 35 -10.88 7.89 0.43
C VAL A 35 -9.78 8.71 -0.21
N SER A 36 -9.46 9.84 0.40
CA SER A 36 -8.42 10.75 -0.08
C SER A 36 -7.50 11.13 1.06
N GLN A 37 -6.19 11.05 0.83
CA GLN A 37 -5.18 11.46 1.79
C GLN A 37 -4.07 12.20 1.06
N GLU A 38 -3.75 13.39 1.56
CA GLU A 38 -2.57 14.12 1.11
C GLU A 38 -1.30 13.37 1.52
N ILE A 39 -0.41 13.16 0.57
CA ILE A 39 0.91 12.57 0.76
C ILE A 39 1.95 13.65 0.51
N LYS A 40 2.86 13.85 1.46
CA LYS A 40 3.85 14.94 1.45
C LYS A 40 5.27 14.50 1.13
N GLN A 41 5.48 13.20 0.93
CA GLN A 41 6.79 12.63 0.64
C GLN A 41 6.68 11.42 -0.27
N HIS A 42 7.81 11.02 -0.87
CA HIS A 42 7.86 9.83 -1.70
C HIS A 42 7.80 8.57 -0.83
N PHE A 43 6.91 7.67 -1.23
CA PHE A 43 6.79 6.34 -0.66
C PHE A 43 6.84 5.29 -1.75
N ILE A 44 7.35 4.13 -1.40
CA ILE A 44 7.01 2.89 -2.06
C ILE A 44 5.67 2.46 -1.46
N GLN A 45 4.67 2.27 -2.31
CA GLN A 45 3.29 2.01 -1.91
C GLN A 45 2.89 0.59 -2.32
N PHE A 46 2.45 -0.20 -1.36
CA PHE A 46 1.88 -1.53 -1.58
C PHE A 46 0.40 -1.47 -1.23
N HIS A 47 -0.43 -1.92 -2.15
CA HIS A 47 -1.87 -1.95 -1.98
C HIS A 47 -2.40 -3.35 -2.19
N PHE A 48 -3.31 -3.78 -1.35
CA PHE A 48 -3.91 -5.12 -1.38
C PHE A 48 -5.43 -4.98 -1.32
N CYS A 49 -6.11 -5.42 -2.36
CA CYS A 49 -7.57 -5.47 -2.40
C CYS A 49 -8.02 -6.86 -1.96
N ASP A 50 -8.46 -6.98 -0.70
CA ASP A 50 -8.85 -8.26 -0.10
C ASP A 50 -10.28 -8.67 -0.49
N ARG A 51 -11.16 -7.68 -0.74
CA ARG A 51 -12.56 -7.90 -1.12
C ARG A 51 -13.05 -6.87 -2.11
N ALA A 52 -13.92 -7.29 -3.00
CA ALA A 52 -14.56 -6.50 -4.04
C ALA A 52 -13.54 -5.77 -4.94
N GLU A 53 -13.78 -4.52 -5.29
CA GLU A 53 -12.92 -3.76 -6.19
C GLU A 53 -12.64 -2.37 -5.62
N VAL A 54 -11.44 -1.89 -5.85
CA VAL A 54 -11.07 -0.49 -5.59
C VAL A 54 -10.48 0.11 -6.87
N ALA A 55 -10.52 1.42 -7.01
CA ALA A 55 -9.91 2.12 -8.12
C ALA A 55 -9.09 3.31 -7.62
N PHE A 56 -7.80 3.29 -7.89
CA PHE A 56 -6.92 4.42 -7.62
C PHE A 56 -7.11 5.49 -8.68
N VAL A 57 -7.24 6.73 -8.24
CA VAL A 57 -7.56 7.87 -9.10
C VAL A 57 -6.38 8.84 -9.07
N PHE A 58 -5.87 9.18 -10.25
CA PHE A 58 -4.73 10.06 -10.42
C PHE A 58 -5.09 11.27 -11.30
N HIS A 59 -4.30 12.33 -11.19
CA HIS A 59 -4.42 13.54 -12.02
C HIS A 59 -5.83 14.13 -12.06
N GLY A 60 -6.48 14.24 -10.87
CA GLY A 60 -7.81 14.84 -10.77
C GLY A 60 -8.92 14.04 -11.44
N GLY A 61 -8.73 12.73 -11.64
CA GLY A 61 -9.74 11.85 -12.26
C GLY A 61 -9.44 11.46 -13.72
N ASN A 62 -8.40 12.01 -14.32
CA ASN A 62 -8.05 11.71 -15.73
C ASN A 62 -7.51 10.29 -15.93
N TYR A 63 -6.99 9.69 -14.88
CA TYR A 63 -6.49 8.32 -14.93
C TYR A 63 -6.99 7.53 -13.73
N SER A 64 -7.52 6.34 -14.00
CA SER A 64 -8.02 5.42 -12.98
C SER A 64 -7.42 4.03 -13.17
N LEU A 65 -6.89 3.50 -12.08
CA LEU A 65 -6.26 2.19 -12.03
C LEU A 65 -7.11 1.27 -11.16
N PRO A 66 -7.88 0.34 -11.77
CA PRO A 66 -8.66 -0.62 -11.00
C PRO A 66 -7.76 -1.68 -10.37
N LEU A 67 -8.11 -2.11 -9.18
CA LEU A 67 -7.54 -3.23 -8.46
C LEU A 67 -8.67 -4.13 -8.00
N LYS A 68 -8.72 -5.33 -8.54
CA LYS A 68 -9.79 -6.28 -8.28
C LYS A 68 -9.57 -7.03 -6.98
N GLU A 69 -10.58 -7.76 -6.58
CA GLU A 69 -10.49 -8.67 -5.43
C GLU A 69 -9.33 -9.65 -5.59
N MET A 70 -8.60 -9.87 -4.51
CA MET A 70 -7.39 -10.71 -4.43
C MET A 70 -6.23 -10.25 -5.33
N GLU A 71 -6.22 -8.98 -5.73
CA GLU A 71 -5.07 -8.38 -6.42
C GLU A 71 -4.27 -7.46 -5.51
N SER A 72 -2.98 -7.38 -5.80
CA SER A 72 -2.04 -6.45 -5.19
C SER A 72 -1.45 -5.50 -6.21
N LEU A 73 -1.03 -4.34 -5.76
CA LEU A 73 -0.44 -3.28 -6.56
C LEU A 73 0.76 -2.70 -5.83
N LEU A 74 1.90 -2.66 -6.49
CA LEU A 74 3.09 -1.94 -6.04
C LEU A 74 3.30 -0.72 -6.91
N LEU A 75 3.37 0.45 -6.28
CA LEU A 75 3.60 1.74 -6.93
C LEU A 75 4.85 2.40 -6.38
N TYR A 76 5.68 2.92 -7.26
CA TYR A 76 6.80 3.80 -6.92
C TYR A 76 7.03 4.84 -8.02
N ASN A 77 7.15 6.10 -7.66
CA ASN A 77 7.53 7.16 -8.57
C ASN A 77 8.58 8.06 -7.90
N PRO A 78 9.84 8.00 -8.36
CA PRO A 78 10.90 8.83 -7.80
C PRO A 78 10.80 10.32 -8.20
N LYS A 79 10.02 10.64 -9.24
CA LYS A 79 9.92 12.01 -9.79
C LYS A 79 8.74 12.79 -9.25
N GLU A 80 7.69 12.10 -8.83
CA GLU A 80 6.45 12.73 -8.36
C GLU A 80 5.93 12.05 -7.10
N ILE A 81 5.42 12.82 -6.17
CA ILE A 81 4.71 12.30 -5.01
C ILE A 81 3.36 11.78 -5.50
N LEU A 82 3.12 10.48 -5.30
CA LEU A 82 1.86 9.85 -5.69
C LEU A 82 0.80 10.14 -4.61
N PRO A 83 -0.28 10.87 -4.94
CA PRO A 83 -1.38 11.09 -4.01
C PRO A 83 -2.13 9.79 -3.76
N LEU A 84 -2.74 9.68 -2.59
CA LEU A 84 -3.69 8.62 -2.32
C LEU A 84 -5.11 9.16 -2.52
N GLN A 85 -5.71 8.77 -3.62
CA GLN A 85 -7.15 8.93 -3.85
C GLN A 85 -7.67 7.60 -4.39
N VAL A 86 -8.57 6.97 -3.65
CA VAL A 86 -9.08 5.65 -4.00
C VAL A 86 -10.60 5.62 -3.84
N ARG A 87 -11.27 5.05 -4.83
CA ARG A 87 -12.70 4.77 -4.83
C ARG A 87 -12.90 3.30 -4.46
N LEU A 88 -13.65 3.05 -3.39
CA LEU A 88 -13.98 1.73 -2.90
C LEU A 88 -15.40 1.36 -3.34
N ALA A 89 -15.56 0.24 -4.00
CA ALA A 89 -16.88 -0.33 -4.28
C ALA A 89 -17.58 -0.77 -2.98
N PRO A 90 -18.90 -0.97 -2.99
CA PRO A 90 -19.61 -1.60 -1.87
C PRO A 90 -18.98 -2.92 -1.45
N GLY A 91 -18.76 -3.13 -0.17
CA GLY A 91 -18.12 -4.32 0.39
C GLY A 91 -16.60 -4.39 0.22
N ALA A 92 -15.97 -3.40 -0.41
CA ALA A 92 -14.53 -3.40 -0.66
C ALA A 92 -13.71 -3.27 0.63
N ALA A 93 -12.59 -4.00 0.67
CA ALA A 93 -11.59 -3.90 1.72
C ALA A 93 -10.21 -3.67 1.09
N LEU A 94 -9.56 -2.59 1.52
CA LEU A 94 -8.24 -2.17 1.06
C LEU A 94 -7.29 -2.11 2.26
N PHE A 95 -6.15 -2.79 2.13
CA PHE A 95 -4.98 -2.59 2.98
C PHE A 95 -3.87 -1.94 2.17
N SER A 96 -3.25 -0.91 2.70
CA SER A 96 -2.15 -0.21 2.04
C SER A 96 -0.97 -0.05 3.00
N LEU A 97 0.22 -0.28 2.50
CA LEU A 97 1.50 -0.12 3.19
C LEU A 97 2.32 0.92 2.46
N PHE A 98 2.85 1.88 3.20
CA PHE A 98 3.68 2.96 2.69
C PHE A 98 5.04 2.90 3.40
N ILE A 99 6.11 2.83 2.62
CA ILE A 99 7.45 2.74 3.17
C ILE A 99 8.30 3.85 2.53
N THR A 100 9.01 4.62 3.35
CA THR A 100 9.97 5.59 2.81
C THR A 100 11.11 4.88 2.10
N ILE A 101 11.67 5.54 1.09
CA ILE A 101 12.77 4.98 0.29
C ILE A 101 13.95 4.60 1.16
N GLY A 102 14.35 5.48 2.10
CA GLY A 102 15.44 5.20 3.02
C GLY A 102 15.19 3.99 3.91
N LYS A 103 13.97 3.85 4.44
CA LYS A 103 13.60 2.67 5.24
C LYS A 103 13.60 1.40 4.40
N PHE A 104 13.04 1.46 3.20
CA PHE A 104 13.02 0.33 2.29
C PHE A 104 14.43 -0.16 1.95
N HIS A 105 15.33 0.74 1.59
CA HIS A 105 16.73 0.39 1.36
C HIS A 105 17.39 -0.26 2.59
N SER A 106 17.10 0.24 3.80
CA SER A 106 17.66 -0.35 5.02
C SER A 106 17.19 -1.80 5.29
N LEU A 107 16.02 -2.18 4.78
CA LEU A 107 15.47 -3.53 4.93
C LEU A 107 16.04 -4.51 3.91
N PHE A 108 16.43 -4.04 2.73
CA PHE A 108 16.81 -4.88 1.58
C PHE A 108 18.23 -4.59 1.07
N LEU A 109 19.14 -4.09 1.93
CA LEU A 109 20.51 -3.72 1.56
C LEU A 109 21.30 -4.86 0.92
N GLU A 110 21.11 -6.09 1.37
CA GLU A 110 21.84 -7.28 0.87
C GLU A 110 21.15 -7.89 -0.36
N GLU A 111 19.89 -7.54 -0.60
CA GLU A 111 19.03 -8.15 -1.63
C GLU A 111 18.66 -7.17 -2.76
N SER A 112 19.37 -6.04 -2.86
CA SER A 112 19.08 -4.99 -3.85
C SER A 112 19.11 -5.49 -5.30
N GLY A 113 19.80 -6.58 -5.59
CA GLY A 113 19.80 -7.24 -6.91
C GLY A 113 18.55 -8.08 -7.21
N LEU A 114 17.75 -8.41 -6.20
CA LEU A 114 16.52 -9.21 -6.34
C LEU A 114 15.28 -8.37 -6.57
N ILE A 115 15.37 -7.05 -6.34
CA ILE A 115 14.25 -6.12 -6.47
C ILE A 115 14.52 -5.21 -7.66
N ASP A 116 13.80 -5.42 -8.73
CA ASP A 116 14.06 -4.88 -10.06
C ASP A 116 14.20 -3.34 -10.08
N PHE A 117 13.32 -2.63 -9.35
CA PHE A 117 13.36 -1.15 -9.29
C PHE A 117 14.44 -0.58 -8.35
N LEU A 118 15.10 -1.42 -7.55
CA LEU A 118 16.27 -1.04 -6.73
C LEU A 118 17.59 -1.28 -7.46
N SER A 119 17.58 -1.92 -8.62
CA SER A 119 18.77 -2.21 -9.40
C SER A 119 19.51 -0.94 -9.77
N PRO A 120 20.85 -0.96 -9.75
CA PRO A 120 21.65 0.16 -10.27
C PRO A 120 21.23 0.50 -11.70
N GLY A 121 20.81 1.74 -11.94
CA GLY A 121 20.33 2.22 -13.24
C GLY A 121 18.81 2.40 -13.34
N ARG A 122 18.00 1.72 -12.54
CA ARG A 122 16.53 1.87 -12.54
C ARG A 122 15.97 2.74 -11.41
N GLN A 123 16.81 3.23 -10.51
CA GLN A 123 16.42 4.04 -9.34
C GLN A 123 15.64 5.33 -9.70
N HIS A 124 15.70 5.78 -10.95
CA HIS A 124 15.02 6.97 -11.45
C HIS A 124 13.80 6.66 -12.32
N GLU A 125 13.44 5.40 -12.45
CA GLU A 125 12.29 4.98 -13.25
C GLU A 125 11.04 4.84 -12.38
N LYS A 126 9.90 5.16 -12.98
CA LYS A 126 8.60 4.84 -12.39
C LYS A 126 8.44 3.32 -12.39
N TYR A 127 8.00 2.78 -11.28
CA TYR A 127 7.73 1.35 -11.16
C TYR A 127 6.28 1.11 -10.78
N TYR A 128 5.70 0.16 -11.48
CA TYR A 128 4.33 -0.26 -11.28
C TYR A 128 4.21 -1.74 -11.61
N THR A 129 3.64 -2.50 -10.69
CA THR A 129 3.33 -3.91 -10.95
C THR A 129 2.08 -4.34 -10.20
N THR A 130 1.28 -5.17 -10.85
CA THR A 130 0.13 -5.85 -10.24
C THR A 130 0.44 -7.32 -10.05
N GLY A 131 -0.17 -7.92 -9.04
CA GLY A 131 -0.02 -9.34 -8.75
C GLY A 131 -1.24 -9.87 -8.02
N THR A 132 -1.31 -11.18 -7.87
CA THR A 132 -2.37 -11.83 -7.07
C THR A 132 -1.96 -11.94 -5.61
N ILE A 133 -2.90 -11.76 -4.70
CA ILE A 133 -2.69 -12.03 -3.27
C ILE A 133 -2.64 -13.55 -3.09
N SER A 134 -1.52 -14.08 -2.59
CA SER A 134 -1.42 -15.50 -2.28
C SER A 134 -2.24 -15.86 -1.04
N PRO A 135 -2.59 -17.13 -0.84
CA PRO A 135 -3.27 -17.57 0.38
C PRO A 135 -2.54 -17.18 1.67
N HIS A 136 -1.20 -17.25 1.67
CA HIS A 136 -0.40 -16.83 2.82
C HIS A 136 -0.50 -15.32 3.09
N LEU A 137 -0.44 -14.48 2.05
CA LEU A 137 -0.63 -13.04 2.20
C LEU A 137 -2.05 -12.71 2.68
N SER A 138 -3.07 -13.41 2.17
CA SER A 138 -4.46 -13.23 2.62
C SER A 138 -4.62 -13.53 4.11
N VAL A 139 -3.97 -14.58 4.62
CA VAL A 139 -3.97 -14.90 6.06
C VAL A 139 -3.36 -13.75 6.87
N ILE A 140 -2.24 -13.18 6.45
CA ILE A 140 -1.61 -12.06 7.15
C ILE A 140 -2.50 -10.82 7.15
N LEU A 141 -3.08 -10.48 6.01
CA LEU A 141 -4.01 -9.35 5.89
C LEU A 141 -5.23 -9.53 6.80
N HIS A 142 -5.79 -10.74 6.84
CA HIS A 142 -6.87 -11.08 7.76
C HIS A 142 -6.45 -10.94 9.23
N GLN A 143 -5.27 -11.43 9.60
CA GLN A 143 -4.74 -11.32 10.96
C GLN A 143 -4.51 -9.86 11.39
N ILE A 144 -3.97 -9.02 10.51
CA ILE A 144 -3.79 -7.58 10.77
C ILE A 144 -5.15 -6.91 11.07
N ARG A 145 -6.18 -7.28 10.33
CA ARG A 145 -7.52 -6.70 10.43
C ARG A 145 -8.25 -7.14 11.70
N THR A 146 -8.12 -8.39 12.09
CA THR A 146 -8.97 -9.00 13.13
C THR A 146 -8.33 -9.08 14.50
N VAL A 147 -7.05 -8.77 14.62
CA VAL A 147 -6.34 -8.86 15.91
C VAL A 147 -6.87 -7.86 16.93
N HIS A 148 -7.13 -8.36 18.14
CA HIS A 148 -7.50 -7.56 19.30
C HIS A 148 -6.44 -7.75 20.39
N LEU A 149 -5.53 -6.80 20.49
CA LEU A 149 -4.46 -6.80 21.49
C LEU A 149 -4.45 -5.50 22.28
N PRO A 150 -3.95 -5.49 23.51
CA PRO A 150 -3.65 -4.26 24.23
C PRO A 150 -2.77 -3.33 23.40
N LYS A 151 -2.97 -2.01 23.52
CA LYS A 151 -2.30 -1.00 22.69
C LYS A 151 -0.77 -1.17 22.65
N SER A 152 -0.16 -1.54 23.77
CA SER A 152 1.30 -1.77 23.88
C SER A 152 1.80 -2.96 23.05
N LEU A 153 1.00 -3.99 22.89
CA LEU A 153 1.34 -5.19 22.09
C LEU A 153 0.87 -5.08 20.65
N HIS A 154 -0.17 -4.28 20.40
CA HIS A 154 -0.75 -4.12 19.08
C HIS A 154 0.26 -3.58 18.06
N LEU A 155 1.03 -2.55 18.44
CA LEU A 155 2.04 -1.96 17.56
C LEU A 155 3.16 -2.95 17.24
N LEU A 156 3.64 -3.70 18.24
CA LEU A 156 4.65 -4.75 18.03
C LEU A 156 4.14 -5.84 17.09
N TYR A 157 2.87 -6.25 17.27
CA TYR A 157 2.23 -7.23 16.40
C TYR A 157 2.13 -6.72 14.95
N LEU A 158 1.65 -5.48 14.75
CA LEU A 158 1.56 -4.89 13.42
C LEU A 158 2.91 -4.81 12.73
N LYS A 159 3.95 -4.41 13.47
CA LYS A 159 5.32 -4.38 12.96
C LYS A 159 5.78 -5.75 12.48
N ALA A 160 5.58 -6.79 13.29
CA ALA A 160 5.93 -8.17 12.92
C ALA A 160 5.18 -8.62 11.65
N LYS A 161 3.88 -8.31 11.56
CA LYS A 161 3.04 -8.68 10.40
C LYS A 161 3.41 -7.93 9.12
N VAL A 162 3.81 -6.68 9.23
CA VAL A 162 4.30 -5.90 8.07
C VAL A 162 5.59 -6.52 7.52
N TYR A 163 6.53 -6.92 8.37
CA TYR A 163 7.74 -7.59 7.92
C TYR A 163 7.48 -8.97 7.31
N GLU A 164 6.59 -9.75 7.91
CA GLU A 164 6.15 -11.04 7.36
C GLU A 164 5.50 -10.85 5.98
N LEU A 165 4.62 -9.85 5.83
CA LEU A 165 3.96 -9.52 4.58
C LEU A 165 4.97 -9.15 3.49
N LEU A 166 5.94 -8.29 3.78
CA LEU A 166 6.99 -7.91 2.85
C LEU A 166 7.85 -9.10 2.43
N SER A 167 8.25 -9.93 3.39
CA SER A 167 9.06 -11.12 3.13
C SER A 167 8.36 -12.08 2.19
N LEU A 168 7.07 -12.34 2.40
CA LEU A 168 6.28 -13.22 1.53
C LEU A 168 5.92 -12.57 0.19
N TYR A 169 5.73 -11.25 0.17
CA TYR A 169 5.47 -10.53 -1.07
C TYR A 169 6.63 -10.66 -2.06
N PHE A 170 7.87 -10.45 -1.59
CA PHE A 170 9.06 -10.53 -2.43
C PHE A 170 9.52 -11.96 -2.71
N ASN A 171 9.27 -12.92 -1.82
CA ASN A 171 9.55 -14.32 -2.09
C ASN A 171 8.77 -14.84 -3.31
N LYS A 172 7.57 -14.33 -3.53
CA LYS A 172 6.72 -14.69 -4.68
C LYS A 172 7.25 -14.15 -6.02
N SER A 173 8.00 -13.05 -6.00
CA SER A 173 8.56 -12.43 -7.20
C SER A 173 9.66 -13.27 -7.84
N GLN A 174 10.26 -14.21 -7.10
CA GLN A 174 11.28 -15.13 -7.65
C GLN A 174 10.68 -16.23 -8.51
N ASP A 175 9.41 -16.59 -8.31
CA ASP A 175 8.73 -17.66 -9.08
C ASP A 175 8.06 -17.14 -10.37
N ASN A 176 7.99 -15.85 -10.58
CA ASN A 176 7.30 -15.21 -11.70
C ASN A 176 8.20 -14.25 -12.50
N GLU A 177 9.42 -14.64 -12.82
CA GLU A 177 10.21 -13.95 -13.85
C GLU A 177 9.59 -14.22 -15.23
N GLY A 178 8.64 -13.38 -15.65
CA GLY A 178 8.08 -13.58 -16.96
C GLY A 178 7.06 -12.60 -17.51
N GLU A 179 6.70 -11.49 -16.86
CA GLU A 179 5.91 -10.46 -17.55
C GLU A 179 6.13 -9.05 -16.96
N ALA A 180 7.23 -8.43 -17.37
CA ALA A 180 7.34 -6.98 -17.29
C ALA A 180 6.53 -6.39 -18.44
N CYS A 181 5.26 -6.08 -18.19
CA CYS A 181 4.51 -5.24 -19.11
C CYS A 181 5.02 -3.80 -19.02
N SER A 182 5.85 -3.44 -20.00
CA SER A 182 6.17 -2.05 -20.29
C SER A 182 4.96 -1.37 -20.95
N PHE A 183 4.17 -0.66 -20.20
CA PHE A 183 3.20 0.29 -20.74
C PHE A 183 3.46 1.68 -20.18
N PHE A 184 3.72 2.61 -21.12
CA PHE A 184 3.96 4.04 -21.12
C PHE A 184 5.38 4.51 -21.08
#